data_3cb78cbfaab2dee652a00d3c3f4f39e9
#
_entry.id   3cb78cbfaab2dee652a00d3c3f4f39e9
#
_cell.length_a   1.000
_cell.length_b   1.000
_cell.length_c   1.000
_cell.angle_alpha   90.00
_cell.angle_beta   90.00
_cell.angle_gamma   90.00
#
_symmetry.space_group_name_H-M   'P 1'
#
loop_
_entity.id
_entity.type
_entity.pdbx_description
1 polymer ?
#
loop_
_entity_poly.entity_id
_entity_poly.type
_entity_poly.pdbx_seq_one_letter_code
_entity_poly.pdbx_strand_id
1 'polypeptide(L)'
;QYGGWRIGIRRFDRKRYYYYAHLRQGFPYQPELKEGSVVLAGDVIGYMGHTGYSTKEDVNNIDQTHLHVGMQLIFDESQKDSDNEIWIDCYQIMGFLYRNQSETARNDETKEWRRIYEMKDPAAEKYERTQDFSMYP
;
A
#
# COMPACT_ATOMS: atom_id res chain seq x y z
N GLN A 1 2.00 -17.33 -6.20
CA GLN A 1 2.14 -15.86 -6.27
C GLN A 1 3.12 -15.39 -5.20
N TYR A 2 4.19 -14.67 -5.60
CA TYR A 2 5.25 -14.29 -4.66
C TYR A 2 4.80 -13.24 -3.64
N GLY A 3 3.98 -12.27 -4.05
CA GLY A 3 3.57 -11.14 -3.20
C GLY A 3 2.43 -11.43 -2.22
N GLY A 4 1.74 -12.55 -2.34
CA GLY A 4 0.52 -12.81 -1.56
C GLY A 4 -0.54 -11.74 -1.79
N TRP A 5 -1.32 -11.42 -0.77
CA TRP A 5 -2.26 -10.30 -0.83
C TRP A 5 -1.55 -8.96 -0.93
N ARG A 6 -1.99 -8.12 -1.84
CA ARG A 6 -1.29 -6.88 -2.23
C ARG A 6 -2.25 -5.72 -2.40
N ILE A 7 -1.75 -4.50 -2.17
CA ILE A 7 -2.43 -3.25 -2.52
C ILE A 7 -1.50 -2.42 -3.38
N GLY A 8 -2.04 -1.90 -4.47
CA GLY A 8 -1.41 -0.87 -5.28
C GLY A 8 -2.14 0.46 -5.13
N ILE A 9 -1.41 1.53 -4.93
CA ILE A 9 -1.96 2.89 -4.85
C ILE A 9 -1.26 3.75 -5.88
N ARG A 10 -2.04 4.29 -6.81
CA ARG A 10 -1.55 5.24 -7.77
C ARG A 10 -1.79 6.66 -7.28
N ARG A 11 -0.76 7.49 -7.31
CA ARG A 11 -0.88 8.89 -6.96
C ARG A 11 -1.67 9.66 -8.05
N PHE A 12 -2.34 10.74 -7.66
CA PHE A 12 -3.12 11.59 -8.57
C PHE A 12 -2.31 12.18 -9.73
N ASP A 13 -0.99 12.40 -9.55
CA ASP A 13 -0.11 12.83 -10.63
C ASP A 13 0.14 11.74 -11.69
N ARG A 14 -0.37 10.53 -11.46
CA ARG A 14 -0.24 9.34 -12.30
C ARG A 14 1.21 8.88 -12.58
N LYS A 15 2.19 9.47 -11.89
CA LYS A 15 3.61 9.20 -12.11
C LYS A 15 4.23 8.28 -11.07
N ARG A 16 3.55 8.10 -9.93
CA ARG A 16 4.02 7.28 -8.82
C ARG A 16 2.99 6.23 -8.45
N TYR A 17 3.51 5.04 -8.22
CA TYR A 17 2.73 3.89 -7.78
C TYR A 17 3.38 3.33 -6.51
N TYR A 18 2.57 3.12 -5.49
CA TYR A 18 2.98 2.53 -4.23
C TYR A 18 2.45 1.11 -4.15
N TYR A 19 3.30 0.21 -3.73
CA TYR A 19 3.02 -1.21 -3.64
C TYR A 19 3.21 -1.68 -2.20
N TYR A 20 2.23 -2.42 -1.71
CA TYR A 20 2.24 -3.03 -0.39
C TYR A 20 1.88 -4.51 -0.54
N ALA A 21 2.68 -5.40 0.07
CA ALA A 21 2.48 -6.83 -0.10
C ALA A 21 2.63 -7.61 1.21
N HIS A 22 2.38 -8.90 1.13
CA HIS A 22 2.35 -9.85 2.24
C HIS A 22 1.29 -9.48 3.29
N LEU A 23 0.13 -9.04 2.82
CA LEU A 23 -0.98 -8.69 3.70
C LEU A 23 -1.56 -9.93 4.39
N ARG A 24 -2.45 -9.68 5.35
CA ARG A 24 -3.01 -10.71 6.23
C ARG A 24 -3.86 -11.72 5.47
N GLN A 25 -3.73 -12.98 5.83
CA GLN A 25 -4.61 -14.05 5.37
C GLN A 25 -6.06 -13.82 5.81
N GLY A 26 -7.00 -14.10 4.93
CA GLY A 26 -8.45 -14.05 5.18
C GLY A 26 -9.05 -12.66 5.37
N PHE A 27 -8.25 -11.66 5.71
CA PHE A 27 -8.69 -10.29 5.94
C PHE A 27 -7.58 -9.28 5.64
N PRO A 28 -7.17 -9.15 4.37
CA PRO A 28 -6.03 -8.33 3.99
C PRO A 28 -6.34 -6.83 3.92
N TYR A 29 -7.57 -6.44 3.59
CA TYR A 29 -7.94 -5.08 3.25
C TYR A 29 -8.87 -4.46 4.29
N GLN A 30 -8.86 -3.13 4.38
CA GLN A 30 -9.89 -2.40 5.08
C GLN A 30 -11.24 -2.64 4.38
N PRO A 31 -12.31 -3.05 5.11
CA PRO A 31 -13.56 -3.54 4.49
C PRO A 31 -14.29 -2.58 3.56
N GLU A 32 -14.12 -1.27 3.80
CA GLU A 32 -14.80 -0.25 3.01
C GLU A 32 -14.07 0.08 1.69
N LEU A 33 -12.83 -0.41 1.53
CA LEU A 33 -12.04 -0.15 0.35
C LEU A 33 -12.37 -1.14 -0.77
N LYS A 34 -12.36 -0.62 -1.97
CA LYS A 34 -12.50 -1.36 -3.23
C LYS A 34 -11.61 -0.73 -4.29
N GLU A 35 -11.42 -1.42 -5.38
CA GLU A 35 -10.72 -0.87 -6.54
C GLU A 35 -11.34 0.48 -6.97
N GLY A 36 -10.49 1.45 -7.24
CA GLY A 36 -10.89 2.82 -7.53
C GLY A 36 -11.21 3.68 -6.30
N SER A 37 -11.11 3.16 -5.07
CA SER A 37 -11.27 3.99 -3.87
C SER A 37 -10.19 5.06 -3.78
N VAL A 38 -10.57 6.24 -3.29
CA VAL A 38 -9.64 7.31 -2.95
C VAL A 38 -9.20 7.12 -1.52
N VAL A 39 -7.89 7.17 -1.30
CA VAL A 39 -7.30 7.13 0.03
C VAL A 39 -6.38 8.33 0.25
N LEU A 40 -6.30 8.80 1.47
CA LEU A 40 -5.41 9.86 1.88
C LEU A 40 -4.20 9.29 2.65
N ALA A 41 -3.11 10.04 2.66
CA ALA A 41 -1.96 9.66 3.47
C ALA A 41 -2.35 9.49 4.94
N GLY A 42 -2.09 8.31 5.50
CA GLY A 42 -2.43 7.93 6.88
C GLY A 42 -3.75 7.18 7.05
N ASP A 43 -4.52 6.99 5.99
CA ASP A 43 -5.67 6.08 6.06
C ASP A 43 -5.21 4.65 6.25
N VAL A 44 -5.98 3.89 7.03
CA VAL A 44 -5.78 2.44 7.15
C VAL A 44 -6.29 1.80 5.87
N ILE A 45 -5.38 1.20 5.11
CA ILE A 45 -5.70 0.57 3.81
C ILE A 45 -5.80 -0.95 3.91
N GLY A 46 -5.11 -1.54 4.87
CA GLY A 46 -5.08 -3.00 5.03
C GLY A 46 -4.28 -3.41 6.26
N TYR A 47 -4.08 -4.69 6.38
CA TYR A 47 -3.47 -5.31 7.56
C TYR A 47 -2.25 -6.11 7.17
N MET A 48 -1.14 -5.83 7.86
CA MET A 48 0.12 -6.53 7.67
C MET A 48 -0.02 -8.02 8.02
N GLY A 49 0.60 -8.87 7.22
CA GLY A 49 0.59 -10.31 7.40
C GLY A 49 1.87 -10.95 6.92
N HIS A 50 1.75 -12.18 6.42
CA HIS A 50 2.86 -12.96 5.89
C HIS A 50 2.42 -13.92 4.76
N THR A 51 1.41 -13.50 3.99
CA THR A 51 0.97 -14.25 2.81
C THR A 51 1.95 -14.13 1.66
N GLY A 52 2.00 -15.13 0.80
CA GLY A 52 2.82 -15.14 -0.41
C GLY A 52 3.76 -16.34 -0.50
N TYR A 53 4.63 -16.33 -1.49
CA TYR A 53 5.55 -17.42 -1.83
C TYR A 53 4.86 -18.78 -1.94
N SER A 54 3.65 -18.79 -2.48
CA SER A 54 2.82 -19.97 -2.65
C SER A 54 2.19 -20.00 -4.04
N THR A 55 1.91 -21.18 -4.55
CA THR A 55 1.11 -21.38 -5.77
C THR A 55 -0.39 -21.25 -5.49
N LYS A 56 -0.77 -21.31 -4.21
CA LYS A 56 -2.14 -21.09 -3.76
C LYS A 56 -2.31 -19.70 -3.23
N GLU A 57 -3.48 -19.11 -3.44
CA GLU A 57 -3.87 -17.85 -2.86
C GLU A 57 -4.15 -17.99 -1.36
N ASP A 58 -4.14 -16.86 -0.66
CA ASP A 58 -4.48 -16.76 0.76
C ASP A 58 -3.73 -17.74 1.67
N VAL A 59 -2.45 -17.95 1.41
CA VAL A 59 -1.59 -18.85 2.19
C VAL A 59 -0.46 -18.07 2.86
N ASN A 60 -0.33 -18.27 4.17
CA ASN A 60 0.80 -17.82 4.96
C ASN A 60 2.00 -18.74 4.76
N ASN A 61 2.94 -18.35 3.91
CA ASN A 61 4.13 -19.14 3.61
C ASN A 61 5.43 -18.34 3.79
N ILE A 62 5.36 -17.28 4.55
CA ILE A 62 6.51 -16.46 4.93
C ILE A 62 6.66 -16.57 6.45
N ASP A 63 7.87 -16.82 6.94
CA ASP A 63 8.12 -17.09 8.35
C ASP A 63 7.81 -15.91 9.27
N GLN A 64 8.13 -14.70 8.82
CA GLN A 64 7.96 -13.49 9.63
C GLN A 64 6.90 -12.57 9.05
N THR A 65 5.99 -12.10 9.90
CA THR A 65 5.07 -11.02 9.57
C THR A 65 5.87 -9.74 9.28
N HIS A 66 5.74 -9.20 8.07
CA HIS A 66 6.37 -7.95 7.67
C HIS A 66 5.56 -7.30 6.54
N LEU A 67 5.77 -6.00 6.34
CA LEU A 67 5.22 -5.27 5.22
C LEU A 67 6.29 -5.12 4.14
N HIS A 68 6.03 -5.69 2.97
CA HIS A 68 6.82 -5.39 1.79
C HIS A 68 6.31 -4.10 1.16
N VAL A 69 7.17 -3.12 1.03
CA VAL A 69 6.85 -1.81 0.46
C VAL A 69 7.69 -1.57 -0.78
N GLY A 70 7.06 -1.12 -1.85
CA GLY A 70 7.73 -0.70 -3.07
C GLY A 70 7.18 0.62 -3.59
N MET A 71 7.97 1.29 -4.41
CA MET A 71 7.58 2.49 -5.12
C MET A 71 8.07 2.41 -6.56
N GLN A 72 7.17 2.65 -7.50
CA GLN A 72 7.49 2.71 -8.93
C GLN A 72 7.31 4.11 -9.48
N LEU A 73 8.10 4.42 -10.51
CA LEU A 73 7.83 5.53 -11.42
C LEU A 73 7.06 4.99 -12.62
N ILE A 74 5.99 5.68 -12.99
CA ILE A 74 5.13 5.35 -14.11
C ILE A 74 5.30 6.40 -15.19
N PHE A 75 5.82 6.01 -16.33
CA PHE A 75 5.94 6.82 -17.54
C PHE A 75 5.02 6.32 -18.65
N ASP A 76 4.70 5.04 -18.63
CA ASP A 76 3.81 4.37 -19.55
C ASP A 76 2.81 3.49 -18.79
N GLU A 77 1.58 3.40 -19.29
CA GLU A 77 0.49 2.65 -18.61
C GLU A 77 0.78 1.14 -18.53
N SER A 78 1.55 0.59 -19.47
CA SER A 78 1.94 -0.83 -19.44
C SER A 78 2.77 -1.20 -18.22
N GLN A 79 3.47 -0.23 -17.63
CA GLN A 79 4.34 -0.47 -16.46
C GLN A 79 3.57 -0.90 -15.21
N LYS A 80 2.30 -0.54 -15.10
CA LYS A 80 1.45 -1.02 -14.00
C LYS A 80 1.11 -2.51 -14.13
N ASP A 81 1.17 -3.04 -15.34
CA ASP A 81 0.88 -4.44 -15.67
C ASP A 81 2.16 -5.31 -15.65
N SER A 82 3.18 -4.85 -14.93
CA SER A 82 4.48 -5.52 -14.74
C SER A 82 5.34 -5.59 -16.00
N ASP A 83 5.16 -4.64 -16.91
CA ASP A 83 5.99 -4.52 -18.11
C ASP A 83 6.92 -3.29 -17.98
N ASN A 84 8.23 -3.53 -18.14
CA ASN A 84 9.27 -2.49 -18.05
C ASN A 84 9.19 -1.65 -16.74
N GLU A 85 8.96 -2.29 -15.62
CA GLU A 85 8.84 -1.65 -14.31
C GLU A 85 10.10 -0.86 -13.92
N ILE A 86 9.90 0.35 -13.38
CA ILE A 86 10.97 1.17 -12.84
C ILE A 86 10.78 1.32 -11.33
N TRP A 87 11.46 0.49 -10.57
CA TRP A 87 11.42 0.53 -9.11
C TRP A 87 12.40 1.56 -8.55
N ILE A 88 11.96 2.29 -7.53
CA ILE A 88 12.81 3.23 -6.78
C ILE A 88 13.46 2.47 -5.63
N ASP A 89 14.75 2.74 -5.39
CA ASP A 89 15.39 2.31 -4.14
C ASP A 89 14.76 3.05 -2.95
N CYS A 90 13.93 2.34 -2.20
CA CYS A 90 13.21 2.89 -1.07
C CYS A 90 14.04 2.93 0.23
N TYR A 91 15.26 2.42 0.27
CA TYR A 91 16.03 2.29 1.52
C TYR A 91 16.24 3.62 2.23
N GLN A 92 16.67 4.65 1.49
CA GLN A 92 16.89 5.98 2.04
C GLN A 92 15.57 6.67 2.46
N ILE A 93 14.51 6.45 1.68
CA ILE A 93 13.16 6.96 1.98
C ILE A 93 12.64 6.33 3.27
N MET A 94 12.73 5.02 3.41
CA MET A 94 12.30 4.31 4.61
C MET A 94 13.12 4.73 5.83
N GLY A 95 14.44 4.91 5.70
CA GLY A 95 15.29 5.42 6.76
C GLY A 95 14.91 6.84 7.18
N PHE A 96 14.56 7.71 6.24
CA PHE A 96 14.05 9.05 6.55
C PHE A 96 12.71 8.99 7.30
N LEU A 97 11.75 8.22 6.81
CA LEU A 97 10.44 8.05 7.45
C LEU A 97 10.56 7.46 8.86
N TYR A 98 11.44 6.49 9.05
CA TYR A 98 11.71 5.91 10.37
C TYR A 98 12.22 6.94 11.38
N ARG A 99 13.10 7.84 10.96
CA ARG A 99 13.62 8.92 11.83
C ARG A 99 12.64 10.09 12.05
N ASN A 100 11.62 10.20 11.20
CA ASN A 100 10.62 11.29 11.21
C ASN A 100 9.20 10.71 11.27
N GLN A 101 8.98 9.81 12.21
CA GLN A 101 7.66 9.19 12.39
C GLN A 101 6.63 10.21 12.84
N SER A 102 5.46 10.14 12.25
CA SER A 102 4.29 10.88 12.74
C SER A 102 3.80 10.27 14.03
N GLU A 103 3.25 11.07 14.93
CA GLU A 103 2.57 10.58 16.11
C GLU A 103 1.34 9.76 15.73
N THR A 104 1.24 8.59 16.33
CA THR A 104 0.15 7.66 16.11
C THR A 104 -0.44 7.20 17.43
N ALA A 105 -1.71 6.88 17.43
CA ALA A 105 -2.39 6.23 18.53
C ALA A 105 -2.87 4.83 18.11
N ARG A 106 -2.75 3.87 19.01
CA ARG A 106 -3.28 2.53 18.81
C ARG A 106 -4.64 2.41 19.45
N ASN A 107 -5.60 1.85 18.71
CA ASN A 107 -6.84 1.37 19.26
C ASN A 107 -6.60 -0.05 19.82
N ASP A 108 -6.79 -0.24 21.12
CA ASP A 108 -6.51 -1.53 21.77
C ASP A 108 -7.57 -2.60 21.50
N GLU A 109 -8.76 -2.24 21.06
CA GLU A 109 -9.82 -3.17 20.70
C GLU A 109 -9.61 -3.71 19.27
N THR A 110 -9.46 -2.80 18.30
CA THR A 110 -9.29 -3.17 16.88
C THR A 110 -7.85 -3.53 16.52
N LYS A 111 -6.88 -3.19 17.38
CA LYS A 111 -5.44 -3.29 17.15
C LYS A 111 -4.92 -2.43 15.98
N GLU A 112 -5.72 -1.48 15.55
CA GLU A 112 -5.36 -0.55 14.50
C GLU A 112 -4.51 0.59 15.03
N TRP A 113 -3.55 1.02 14.21
CA TRP A 113 -2.81 2.25 14.43
C TRP A 113 -3.38 3.35 13.54
N ARG A 114 -3.66 4.50 14.12
CA ARG A 114 -4.14 5.68 13.41
C ARG A 114 -3.28 6.87 13.74
N ARG A 115 -3.06 7.75 12.77
CA ARG A 115 -2.40 9.03 13.03
C ARG A 115 -3.28 9.91 13.92
N ILE A 116 -2.64 10.77 14.71
CA ILE A 116 -3.33 11.73 15.59
C ILE A 116 -3.77 12.96 14.80
N TYR A 117 -2.98 13.36 13.79
CA TYR A 117 -3.26 14.55 12.99
C TYR A 117 -3.90 14.18 11.65
N GLU A 118 -4.89 14.98 11.24
CA GLU A 118 -5.43 14.92 9.89
C GLU A 118 -4.45 15.60 8.93
N MET A 119 -4.09 14.93 7.85
CA MET A 119 -3.30 15.50 6.78
C MET A 119 -4.21 15.91 5.63
N LYS A 120 -4.10 17.17 5.21
CA LYS A 120 -4.80 17.68 4.03
C LYS A 120 -3.79 17.90 2.92
N ASP A 121 -4.07 17.33 1.75
CA ASP A 121 -3.34 17.66 0.52
C ASP A 121 -4.21 18.60 -0.33
N PRO A 122 -3.94 19.91 -0.33
CA PRO A 122 -4.73 20.87 -1.12
C PRO A 122 -4.66 20.60 -2.63
N ALA A 123 -3.65 19.85 -3.07
CA ALA A 123 -3.52 19.49 -4.47
C ALA A 123 -4.46 18.35 -4.86
N ALA A 124 -4.89 17.51 -3.92
CA ALA A 124 -5.78 16.37 -4.20
C ALA A 124 -7.14 16.80 -4.77
N GLU A 125 -7.62 17.99 -4.39
CA GLU A 125 -8.89 18.53 -4.91
C GLU A 125 -8.82 18.96 -6.38
N LYS A 126 -7.60 19.14 -6.92
CA LYS A 126 -7.38 19.62 -8.29
C LYS A 126 -7.27 18.49 -9.31
N TYR A 127 -7.18 17.25 -8.88
CA TYR A 127 -7.04 16.11 -9.76
C TYR A 127 -8.40 15.44 -10.00
N GLU A 128 -8.73 15.20 -11.25
CA GLU A 128 -9.88 14.36 -11.58
C GLU A 128 -9.73 12.98 -10.93
N ARG A 129 -10.86 12.42 -10.49
CA ARG A 129 -10.93 11.15 -9.79
C ARG A 129 -10.64 9.95 -10.70
N THR A 130 -9.47 9.89 -11.28
CA THR A 130 -9.00 8.71 -12.00
C THR A 130 -7.97 8.01 -11.13
N GLN A 131 -8.42 7.12 -10.26
CA GLN A 131 -7.51 6.40 -9.37
C GLN A 131 -7.56 4.92 -9.63
N ASP A 132 -6.40 4.38 -9.78
CA ASP A 132 -6.20 2.95 -9.82
C ASP A 132 -5.75 2.50 -8.41
N PHE A 133 -6.71 2.29 -7.55
CA PHE A 133 -6.50 1.50 -6.36
C PHE A 133 -6.72 0.05 -6.77
N SER A 134 -5.67 -0.73 -6.78
CA SER A 134 -5.73 -2.11 -7.22
C SER A 134 -5.45 -3.06 -6.05
N MET A 135 -6.32 -4.04 -5.89
CA MET A 135 -6.18 -5.13 -4.94
C MET A 135 -5.95 -6.42 -5.70
N TYR A 136 -4.89 -7.13 -5.36
CA TYR A 136 -4.52 -8.39 -6.01
C TYR A 136 -4.44 -9.50 -4.98
N PRO A 137 -4.94 -10.69 -5.34
CA PRO A 137 -4.72 -11.89 -4.56
C PRO A 137 -3.26 -12.36 -4.60
#